data_d6f38b333baafdbc724815f79f8f8292
#
_entry.id   d6f38b333baafdbc724815f79f8f8292
#
_cell.length_a   1.000
_cell.length_b   1.000
_cell.length_c   1.000
_cell.angle_alpha   90.00
_cell.angle_beta   90.00
_cell.angle_gamma   90.00
#
_symmetry.space_group_name_H-M   'P 1'
#
loop_
_entity.id
_entity.type
_entity.pdbx_description
1 polymer ?
#
loop_
_entity_poly.entity_id
_entity_poly.type
_entity_poly.pdbx_seq_one_letter_code
_entity_poly.pdbx_strand_id
1 'polypeptide(L)'
;MKNHLHKKEEPMDQVIRMIREKEVPIDLTDRVMVEIYQNKTKRRGRKKMWKKIAVSTAIAASAVLVIVGSGFVSPTMADSLQQVPGMKSIFAFVDDLGLRTASEKKLADTPNISVVRGDTTFTVPEIIYDGTRVSLSLERTTQDNMDESGEKLNEDLSGYTLQINGRDINEYAPKYGGISKFFHPGASENSVILEFSDLRNQQGTPFPDSFMLTLSLDVKPFEDPVVMHIPVEKTKQDIIDISPNMTKTQGIYTVTLERVELTPITTNISTRFVLPEGMKYDPLTIGMHYDVYDDEGNELRIISGNGRGQANSSGMISDLRLEPFTTLPSKIIIKPYQNIYSDTEKGKVKFDEEGNVMKAYFPELEFEVDIEK
;
A
#
# COMPACT_ATOMS: atom_id res chain seq x y z
N MET A 1 -37.33 -15.37 53.13
CA MET A 1 -35.99 -14.72 53.02
C MET A 1 -35.28 -15.39 51.85
N LYS A 2 -35.22 -14.70 50.68
CA LYS A 2 -34.46 -15.19 49.52
C LYS A 2 -33.23 -14.29 49.36
N ASN A 3 -32.06 -14.82 49.55
CA ASN A 3 -30.78 -14.14 49.36
C ASN A 3 -30.48 -14.06 47.83
N HIS A 4 -30.45 -12.87 47.29
CA HIS A 4 -29.89 -12.60 45.96
C HIS A 4 -28.36 -12.43 46.14
N LEU A 5 -27.61 -13.43 45.68
CA LEU A 5 -26.16 -13.34 45.48
C LEU A 5 -25.93 -12.54 44.17
N HIS A 6 -25.51 -11.28 44.29
CA HIS A 6 -24.92 -10.54 43.18
C HIS A 6 -23.53 -11.14 42.87
N LYS A 7 -23.43 -11.90 41.82
CA LYS A 7 -22.15 -12.33 41.26
C LYS A 7 -21.49 -11.10 40.64
N LYS A 8 -20.39 -10.66 41.21
CA LYS A 8 -19.53 -9.60 40.70
C LYS A 8 -18.91 -10.14 39.39
N GLU A 9 -19.25 -9.56 38.23
CA GLU A 9 -18.60 -9.91 36.95
C GLU A 9 -17.10 -9.59 37.03
N GLU A 10 -16.27 -10.50 36.59
CA GLU A 10 -14.82 -10.31 36.54
C GLU A 10 -14.44 -9.26 35.49
N PRO A 11 -13.36 -8.50 35.66
CA PRO A 11 -12.96 -7.44 34.71
C PRO A 11 -12.77 -7.94 33.27
N MET A 12 -12.44 -9.20 33.09
CA MET A 12 -12.25 -9.84 31.80
C MET A 12 -13.57 -9.99 31.03
N ASP A 13 -14.68 -10.29 31.72
CA ASP A 13 -15.99 -10.42 31.07
C ASP A 13 -16.52 -9.09 30.58
N GLN A 14 -16.17 -7.98 31.23
CA GLN A 14 -16.49 -6.63 30.74
C GLN A 14 -15.70 -6.27 29.48
N VAL A 15 -14.42 -6.64 29.40
CA VAL A 15 -13.57 -6.42 28.22
C VAL A 15 -14.09 -7.24 27.03
N ILE A 16 -14.45 -8.51 27.24
CA ILE A 16 -15.01 -9.38 26.20
C ILE A 16 -16.34 -8.84 25.70
N ARG A 17 -17.17 -8.27 26.58
CA ARG A 17 -18.45 -7.67 26.21
C ARG A 17 -18.26 -6.39 25.39
N MET A 18 -17.31 -5.52 25.78
CA MET A 18 -16.96 -4.30 25.01
C MET A 18 -16.38 -4.61 23.64
N ILE A 19 -15.66 -5.72 23.48
CA ILE A 19 -15.15 -6.18 22.17
C ILE A 19 -16.28 -6.72 21.30
N ARG A 20 -17.25 -7.41 21.88
CA ARG A 20 -18.43 -7.92 21.13
C ARG A 20 -19.44 -6.85 20.73
N GLU A 21 -19.52 -5.74 21.46
CA GLU A 21 -20.45 -4.63 21.17
C GLU A 21 -19.85 -3.55 20.25
N LYS A 22 -18.53 -3.58 19.98
CA LYS A 22 -17.91 -2.73 18.96
C LYS A 22 -18.08 -3.40 17.60
N GLU A 23 -18.88 -2.79 16.73
CA GLU A 23 -18.89 -3.11 15.30
C GLU A 23 -17.44 -3.04 14.79
N VAL A 24 -16.90 -4.19 14.38
CA VAL A 24 -15.56 -4.28 13.78
C VAL A 24 -15.61 -3.48 12.47
N PRO A 25 -14.71 -2.50 12.24
CA PRO A 25 -14.71 -1.75 10.99
C PRO A 25 -14.51 -2.73 9.83
N ILE A 26 -15.38 -2.61 8.84
CA ILE A 26 -15.35 -3.30 7.55
C ILE A 26 -13.92 -3.36 7.03
N ASP A 27 -13.51 -4.55 6.58
CA ASP A 27 -12.21 -4.86 5.97
C ASP A 27 -11.74 -3.75 5.01
N LEU A 28 -10.48 -3.36 5.13
CA LEU A 28 -9.82 -2.31 4.33
C LEU A 28 -9.94 -2.56 2.81
N THR A 29 -10.03 -3.82 2.39
CA THR A 29 -10.24 -4.24 1.01
C THR A 29 -11.57 -3.71 0.46
N ASP A 30 -12.65 -3.74 1.26
CA ASP A 30 -13.96 -3.23 0.87
C ASP A 30 -13.99 -1.69 0.80
N ARG A 31 -13.23 -0.99 1.67
CA ARG A 31 -13.12 0.47 1.61
C ARG A 31 -12.41 0.95 0.34
N VAL A 32 -11.34 0.28 -0.06
CA VAL A 32 -10.60 0.61 -1.28
C VAL A 32 -11.47 0.40 -2.52
N MET A 33 -12.25 -0.68 -2.57
CA MET A 33 -13.15 -0.97 -3.69
C MET A 33 -14.35 -0.01 -3.76
N VAL A 34 -14.91 0.39 -2.63
CA VAL A 34 -16.03 1.37 -2.57
C VAL A 34 -15.57 2.76 -2.99
N GLU A 35 -14.37 3.19 -2.62
CA GLU A 35 -13.81 4.51 -2.97
C GLU A 35 -13.53 4.63 -4.48
N ILE A 36 -13.08 3.54 -5.13
CA ILE A 36 -12.92 3.49 -6.58
C ILE A 36 -14.26 3.67 -7.32
N TYR A 37 -15.37 3.17 -6.78
CA TYR A 37 -16.70 3.32 -7.38
C TYR A 37 -17.35 4.69 -7.12
N GLN A 38 -17.13 5.31 -5.97
CA GLN A 38 -17.72 6.61 -5.64
C GLN A 38 -17.10 7.78 -6.41
N ASN A 39 -15.82 7.69 -6.77
CA ASN A 39 -15.15 8.74 -7.55
C ASN A 39 -15.57 8.81 -9.03
N LYS A 40 -16.23 7.79 -9.57
CA LYS A 40 -16.77 7.82 -10.96
C LYS A 40 -17.99 8.72 -11.17
N THR A 41 -18.72 9.08 -10.11
CA THR A 41 -20.00 9.81 -10.23
C THR A 41 -19.90 11.34 -10.10
N LYS A 42 -18.73 11.92 -9.75
CA LYS A 42 -18.58 13.37 -9.53
C LYS A 42 -17.92 14.16 -10.68
N ARG A 43 -17.74 13.60 -11.87
CA ARG A 43 -17.13 14.30 -13.01
C ARG A 43 -18.09 15.07 -13.93
N ARG A 44 -19.10 15.75 -13.39
CA ARG A 44 -19.87 16.75 -14.15
C ARG A 44 -19.79 18.10 -13.44
N GLY A 45 -18.86 18.98 -13.87
CA GLY A 45 -18.92 20.39 -13.48
C GLY A 45 -17.60 21.13 -13.24
N ARG A 46 -16.52 20.90 -13.98
CA ARG A 46 -15.29 21.70 -13.77
C ARG A 46 -14.56 22.09 -15.06
N LYS A 47 -15.26 22.78 -15.96
CA LYS A 47 -14.61 23.35 -17.20
C LYS A 47 -14.12 24.80 -17.08
N LYS A 48 -14.12 25.43 -15.90
CA LYS A 48 -13.84 26.88 -15.80
C LYS A 48 -12.64 27.29 -14.93
N MET A 49 -11.84 26.36 -14.40
CA MET A 49 -10.75 26.68 -13.48
C MET A 49 -9.33 26.46 -14.03
N TRP A 50 -9.19 25.95 -15.23
CA TRP A 50 -7.88 25.59 -15.80
C TRP A 50 -7.02 26.77 -16.32
N LYS A 51 -7.61 27.97 -16.46
CA LYS A 51 -6.85 29.15 -16.94
C LYS A 51 -6.12 29.94 -15.84
N LYS A 52 -6.33 29.64 -14.55
CA LYS A 52 -5.64 30.33 -13.44
C LYS A 52 -4.45 29.56 -12.88
N ILE A 53 -4.31 28.27 -13.16
CA ILE A 53 -3.24 27.40 -12.64
C ILE A 53 -1.94 27.56 -13.46
N ALA A 54 -2.03 27.93 -14.73
CA ALA A 54 -0.86 28.05 -15.62
C ALA A 54 0.09 29.22 -15.32
N VAL A 55 -0.33 30.21 -14.52
CA VAL A 55 0.49 31.42 -14.23
C VAL A 55 1.24 31.28 -12.90
N SER A 56 0.75 30.47 -11.96
CA SER A 56 1.41 30.25 -10.65
C SER A 56 2.59 29.28 -10.70
N THR A 57 2.62 28.37 -11.68
CA THR A 57 3.70 27.37 -11.83
C THR A 57 5.03 27.98 -12.29
N ALA A 58 5.01 29.09 -12.97
CA ALA A 58 6.25 29.73 -13.50
C ALA A 58 7.06 30.46 -12.39
N ILE A 59 6.41 30.94 -11.32
CA ILE A 59 7.08 31.65 -10.23
C ILE A 59 7.65 30.69 -9.19
N ALA A 60 7.01 29.53 -8.98
CA ALA A 60 7.51 28.50 -8.09
C ALA A 60 8.79 27.83 -8.62
N ALA A 61 8.91 27.66 -9.94
CA ALA A 61 10.08 27.03 -10.56
C ALA A 61 11.38 27.82 -10.36
N SER A 62 11.31 29.14 -10.26
CA SER A 62 12.52 29.99 -10.07
C SER A 62 12.99 30.03 -8.61
N ALA A 63 12.12 29.83 -7.63
CA ALA A 63 12.49 29.77 -6.22
C ALA A 63 13.07 28.39 -5.84
N VAL A 64 12.62 27.31 -6.50
CA VAL A 64 13.07 25.94 -6.26
C VAL A 64 14.52 25.72 -6.74
N LEU A 65 14.94 26.38 -7.83
CA LEU A 65 16.33 26.30 -8.31
C LEU A 65 17.36 26.89 -7.32
N VAL A 66 16.97 27.84 -6.49
CA VAL A 66 17.86 28.44 -5.47
C VAL A 66 17.98 27.52 -4.25
N ILE A 67 16.94 26.77 -3.89
CA ILE A 67 16.95 25.85 -2.73
C ILE A 67 17.66 24.54 -3.05
N VAL A 68 17.49 24.00 -4.27
CA VAL A 68 18.22 22.80 -4.71
C VAL A 68 19.73 23.09 -4.85
N GLY A 69 20.08 24.31 -5.28
CA GLY A 69 21.50 24.74 -5.33
C GLY A 69 22.16 24.96 -3.97
N SER A 70 21.41 25.26 -2.92
CA SER A 70 21.94 25.47 -1.56
C SER A 70 21.93 24.20 -0.70
N GLY A 71 21.15 23.16 -1.05
CA GLY A 71 21.07 21.87 -0.34
C GLY A 71 22.29 20.95 -0.58
N PHE A 72 23.14 21.29 -1.55
CA PHE A 72 24.41 20.59 -1.77
C PHE A 72 25.59 21.14 -0.93
N VAL A 73 25.30 21.99 0.04
CA VAL A 73 26.37 22.63 0.85
C VAL A 73 26.39 22.04 2.25
N SER A 74 27.41 21.23 2.43
CA SER A 74 28.05 20.81 3.66
C SER A 74 27.75 19.40 4.17
N PRO A 75 28.75 18.50 4.10
CA PRO A 75 28.75 17.22 4.81
C PRO A 75 28.53 17.37 6.32
N THR A 76 28.86 18.53 6.90
CA THR A 76 28.70 18.84 8.31
C THR A 76 27.26 19.04 8.77
N MET A 77 26.30 19.34 7.87
CA MET A 77 24.88 19.35 8.23
C MET A 77 24.28 17.95 8.27
N ALA A 78 24.70 17.07 7.37
CA ALA A 78 24.28 15.66 7.38
C ALA A 78 24.77 14.95 8.67
N ASP A 79 25.99 15.22 9.11
CA ASP A 79 26.55 14.66 10.36
C ASP A 79 25.86 15.22 11.63
N SER A 80 25.39 16.46 11.61
CA SER A 80 24.69 17.04 12.77
C SER A 80 23.24 16.54 12.89
N LEU A 81 22.59 16.15 11.80
CA LEU A 81 21.26 15.51 11.82
C LEU A 81 21.31 14.05 12.29
N GLN A 82 22.41 13.34 12.06
CA GLN A 82 22.64 11.98 12.59
C GLN A 82 22.82 11.96 14.12
N GLN A 83 23.10 13.10 14.75
CA GLN A 83 23.28 13.21 16.21
C GLN A 83 22.01 13.65 16.96
N VAL A 84 20.87 13.84 16.30
CA VAL A 84 19.61 14.11 16.99
C VAL A 84 19.14 12.81 17.64
N PRO A 85 19.09 12.72 19.00
CA PRO A 85 18.57 11.54 19.67
C PRO A 85 17.07 11.43 19.37
N GLY A 86 16.67 10.50 18.51
CA GLY A 86 15.26 10.26 18.20
C GLY A 86 14.96 9.77 16.79
N MET A 87 15.85 9.89 15.82
CA MET A 87 15.66 9.29 14.49
C MET A 87 15.88 7.77 14.55
N LYS A 88 14.96 7.07 15.22
CA LYS A 88 14.83 5.63 15.03
C LYS A 88 14.11 5.41 13.72
N SER A 89 14.60 4.46 12.92
CA SER A 89 13.94 4.05 11.68
C SER A 89 12.43 3.87 11.89
N ILE A 90 11.62 4.58 11.13
CA ILE A 90 10.15 4.42 11.16
C ILE A 90 9.79 3.03 10.65
N PHE A 91 10.50 2.54 9.62
CA PHE A 91 10.30 1.20 9.07
C PHE A 91 10.52 0.07 10.09
N ALA A 92 11.35 0.28 11.12
CA ALA A 92 11.58 -0.71 12.18
C ALA A 92 10.34 -0.97 13.07
N PHE A 93 9.37 -0.07 13.08
CA PHE A 93 8.23 -0.10 14.02
C PHE A 93 6.87 -0.28 13.33
N VAL A 94 6.84 -0.39 12.00
CA VAL A 94 5.59 -0.61 11.27
C VAL A 94 5.24 -2.09 11.20
N ASP A 95 3.96 -2.38 11.01
CA ASP A 95 3.45 -3.74 10.86
C ASP A 95 3.57 -4.22 9.41
N ASP A 96 4.81 -4.19 8.89
CA ASP A 96 5.21 -4.70 7.58
C ASP A 96 6.60 -5.35 7.73
N LEU A 97 6.66 -6.68 7.59
CA LEU A 97 7.90 -7.45 7.74
C LEU A 97 8.97 -7.01 6.73
N GLY A 98 8.56 -6.66 5.50
CA GLY A 98 9.48 -6.20 4.46
C GLY A 98 10.14 -4.88 4.83
N LEU A 99 9.39 -3.91 5.34
CA LEU A 99 9.95 -2.63 5.78
C LEU A 99 10.82 -2.79 7.02
N ARG A 100 10.43 -3.65 7.98
CA ARG A 100 11.32 -4.01 9.11
C ARG A 100 12.62 -4.63 8.61
N THR A 101 12.53 -5.57 7.67
CA THR A 101 13.71 -6.18 7.03
C THR A 101 14.57 -5.15 6.31
N ALA A 102 13.94 -4.18 5.61
CA ALA A 102 14.64 -3.08 4.96
C ALA A 102 15.46 -2.25 5.96
N SER A 103 14.87 -1.93 7.12
CA SER A 103 15.54 -1.22 8.21
C SER A 103 16.69 -2.04 8.80
N GLU A 104 16.45 -3.29 9.17
CA GLU A 104 17.45 -4.18 9.79
C GLU A 104 18.65 -4.43 8.89
N LYS A 105 18.40 -4.67 7.60
CA LYS A 105 19.44 -4.93 6.59
C LYS A 105 20.01 -3.64 5.97
N LYS A 106 19.53 -2.46 6.39
CA LYS A 106 19.94 -1.14 5.87
C LYS A 106 19.77 -1.05 4.34
N LEU A 107 18.64 -1.52 3.83
CA LEU A 107 18.31 -1.49 2.41
C LEU A 107 17.57 -0.20 2.01
N ALA A 108 16.99 0.50 2.98
CA ALA A 108 16.32 1.77 2.74
C ALA A 108 17.35 2.90 2.59
N ASP A 109 17.09 3.78 1.61
CA ASP A 109 17.80 5.05 1.49
C ASP A 109 17.27 6.02 2.56
N THR A 110 18.15 6.89 3.05
CA THR A 110 17.85 7.91 4.07
C THR A 110 18.04 9.32 3.51
N PRO A 111 17.16 9.78 2.61
CA PRO A 111 17.32 11.08 1.93
C PRO A 111 17.22 12.25 2.88
N ASN A 112 16.53 12.11 4.01
CA ASN A 112 16.30 13.16 5.02
C ASN A 112 15.84 14.49 4.41
N ILE A 113 14.98 14.41 3.41
CA ILE A 113 14.40 15.59 2.74
C ILE A 113 13.38 16.22 3.67
N SER A 114 13.57 17.50 3.99
CA SER A 114 12.69 18.24 4.90
C SER A 114 12.16 19.51 4.26
N VAL A 115 10.91 19.86 4.59
CA VAL A 115 10.26 21.13 4.22
C VAL A 115 9.62 21.73 5.46
N VAL A 116 9.93 23.02 5.72
CA VAL A 116 9.38 23.77 6.85
C VAL A 116 8.18 24.60 6.39
N ARG A 117 7.11 24.56 7.18
CA ARG A 117 5.92 25.41 7.02
C ARG A 117 5.53 25.98 8.38
N GLY A 118 5.77 27.30 8.57
CA GLY A 118 5.59 27.93 9.89
C GLY A 118 6.53 27.32 10.93
N ASP A 119 5.97 26.76 11.97
CA ASP A 119 6.63 26.07 13.08
C ASP A 119 6.72 24.53 12.87
N THR A 120 6.13 24.04 11.78
CA THR A 120 6.04 22.62 11.47
C THR A 120 7.07 22.22 10.39
N THR A 121 7.74 21.11 10.63
CA THR A 121 8.67 20.47 9.69
C THR A 121 8.11 19.13 9.24
N PHE A 122 8.06 18.92 7.92
CA PHE A 122 7.76 17.64 7.29
C PHE A 122 9.04 17.04 6.76
N THR A 123 9.30 15.79 7.09
CA THR A 123 10.53 15.08 6.69
C THR A 123 10.21 13.74 6.07
N VAL A 124 10.96 13.36 5.03
CA VAL A 124 11.02 11.99 4.50
C VAL A 124 12.34 11.39 4.98
N PRO A 125 12.36 10.67 6.13
CA PRO A 125 13.57 10.09 6.66
C PRO A 125 14.04 8.86 5.88
N GLU A 126 13.12 8.04 5.39
CA GLU A 126 13.44 6.77 4.74
C GLU A 126 12.59 6.54 3.50
N ILE A 127 13.20 5.93 2.49
CA ILE A 127 12.53 5.46 1.27
C ILE A 127 13.17 4.17 0.80
N ILE A 128 12.38 3.28 0.22
CA ILE A 128 12.86 2.08 -0.46
C ILE A 128 12.07 1.83 -1.74
N TYR A 129 12.78 1.43 -2.80
CA TYR A 129 12.21 0.93 -4.05
C TYR A 129 12.87 -0.38 -4.40
N ASP A 130 12.15 -1.50 -4.28
CA ASP A 130 12.67 -2.84 -4.54
C ASP A 130 12.38 -3.36 -5.96
N GLY A 131 11.78 -2.50 -6.79
CA GLY A 131 11.35 -2.86 -8.14
C GLY A 131 9.90 -3.37 -8.21
N THR A 132 9.28 -3.75 -7.09
CA THR A 132 7.86 -4.14 -7.04
C THR A 132 7.00 -3.06 -6.42
N ARG A 133 7.53 -2.33 -5.43
CA ARG A 133 6.86 -1.21 -4.76
C ARG A 133 7.85 -0.12 -4.35
N VAL A 134 7.35 1.09 -4.21
CA VAL A 134 8.02 2.21 -3.55
C VAL A 134 7.31 2.42 -2.22
N SER A 135 8.08 2.44 -1.13
CA SER A 135 7.56 2.77 0.20
C SER A 135 8.43 3.87 0.80
N LEU A 136 7.81 4.93 1.30
CA LEU A 136 8.50 6.02 1.98
C LEU A 136 7.81 6.35 3.31
N SER A 137 8.61 6.72 4.31
CA SER A 137 8.11 7.27 5.55
C SER A 137 8.01 8.79 5.46
N LEU A 138 6.96 9.35 6.04
CA LEU A 138 6.76 10.78 6.20
C LEU A 138 6.54 11.06 7.69
N GLU A 139 7.25 12.03 8.22
CA GLU A 139 7.16 12.48 9.61
C GLU A 139 6.86 13.96 9.69
N ARG A 140 6.02 14.35 10.65
CA ARG A 140 5.74 15.73 11.05
C ARG A 140 6.33 16.01 12.42
N THR A 141 7.08 17.12 12.55
CA THR A 141 7.57 17.63 13.85
C THR A 141 7.19 19.10 13.98
N THR A 142 6.73 19.50 15.19
CA THR A 142 6.40 20.89 15.53
C THR A 142 7.35 21.38 16.61
N GLN A 143 7.77 22.66 16.55
CA GLN A 143 8.77 23.24 17.49
C GLN A 143 8.25 23.30 18.93
N ASP A 144 6.98 23.58 19.12
CA ASP A 144 6.32 23.44 20.40
C ASP A 144 5.87 21.98 20.55
N ASN A 145 6.48 21.24 21.48
CA ASN A 145 6.08 19.87 21.84
C ASN A 145 4.63 19.77 22.39
N MET A 146 3.84 20.81 22.20
CA MET A 146 2.44 20.95 22.55
C MET A 146 1.55 20.79 21.31
N ASP A 147 1.70 19.67 20.58
CA ASP A 147 0.61 19.26 19.69
C ASP A 147 -0.52 18.64 20.54
N GLU A 148 -1.11 19.50 21.42
CA GLU A 148 -2.33 19.17 22.16
C GLU A 148 -3.55 19.06 21.25
N SER A 149 -3.41 19.32 19.94
CA SER A 149 -4.51 19.14 18.98
C SER A 149 -4.93 17.69 18.85
N GLY A 150 -4.03 16.74 19.17
CA GLY A 150 -4.32 15.31 19.14
C GLY A 150 -4.70 14.79 17.73
N GLU A 151 -4.58 15.61 16.70
CA GLU A 151 -4.90 15.22 15.33
C GLU A 151 -3.75 14.44 14.72
N LYS A 152 -4.07 13.28 14.17
CA LYS A 152 -3.08 12.40 13.54
C LYS A 152 -2.70 12.93 12.16
N LEU A 153 -1.44 12.76 11.75
CA LEU A 153 -0.98 13.23 10.44
C LEU A 153 -1.85 12.71 9.29
N ASN A 154 -2.31 11.46 9.36
CA ASN A 154 -3.18 10.88 8.34
C ASN A 154 -4.58 11.53 8.29
N GLU A 155 -5.07 12.13 9.38
CA GLU A 155 -6.36 12.82 9.45
C GLU A 155 -6.26 14.26 8.91
N ASP A 156 -5.08 14.87 9.03
CA ASP A 156 -4.78 16.20 8.48
C ASP A 156 -4.49 16.19 6.98
N LEU A 157 -4.11 15.04 6.43
CA LEU A 157 -3.88 14.88 4.99
C LEU A 157 -5.20 14.95 4.23
N SER A 158 -5.47 16.07 3.56
CA SER A 158 -6.70 16.29 2.77
C SER A 158 -6.55 15.97 1.29
N GLY A 159 -5.32 15.86 0.80
CA GLY A 159 -5.00 15.53 -0.60
C GLY A 159 -3.51 15.34 -0.81
N TYR A 160 -3.17 14.72 -1.93
CA TYR A 160 -1.78 14.58 -2.37
C TYR A 160 -1.69 14.30 -3.86
N THR A 161 -0.53 14.64 -4.43
CA THR A 161 -0.16 14.29 -5.81
C THR A 161 1.26 13.73 -5.85
N LEU A 162 1.49 12.81 -6.80
CA LEU A 162 2.79 12.22 -7.05
C LEU A 162 3.18 12.42 -8.50
N GLN A 163 4.44 12.81 -8.73
CA GLN A 163 5.03 12.89 -10.07
C GLN A 163 6.36 12.15 -10.09
N ILE A 164 6.63 11.43 -11.14
CA ILE A 164 7.91 10.77 -11.44
C ILE A 164 8.56 11.53 -12.58
N ASN A 165 9.73 12.15 -12.34
CA ASN A 165 10.45 12.99 -13.31
C ASN A 165 9.56 14.09 -13.92
N GLY A 166 8.68 14.71 -13.10
CA GLY A 166 7.77 15.77 -13.50
C GLY A 166 6.49 15.30 -14.23
N ARG A 167 6.30 14.01 -14.47
CA ARG A 167 5.10 13.42 -15.06
C ARG A 167 4.17 12.90 -13.95
N ASP A 168 2.86 13.12 -14.10
CA ASP A 168 1.88 12.55 -13.15
C ASP A 168 2.03 11.03 -13.09
N ILE A 169 2.02 10.47 -11.88
CA ILE A 169 2.20 9.02 -11.67
C ILE A 169 1.17 8.19 -12.44
N ASN A 170 -0.04 8.71 -12.67
CA ASN A 170 -1.07 8.02 -13.41
C ASN A 170 -0.78 7.91 -14.92
N GLU A 171 0.23 8.62 -15.45
CA GLU A 171 0.69 8.42 -16.82
C GLU A 171 1.43 7.09 -17.00
N TYR A 172 1.89 6.48 -15.91
CA TYR A 172 2.47 5.13 -15.89
C TYR A 172 1.42 4.02 -15.79
N ALA A 173 0.17 4.38 -15.47
CA ALA A 173 -0.92 3.42 -15.41
C ALA A 173 -1.35 2.96 -16.81
N PRO A 174 -1.96 1.77 -16.92
CA PRO A 174 -2.59 1.32 -18.16
C PRO A 174 -3.68 2.30 -18.60
N LYS A 175 -3.99 2.29 -19.91
CA LYS A 175 -5.08 3.11 -20.46
C LYS A 175 -6.37 2.90 -19.65
N TYR A 176 -6.97 4.00 -19.19
CA TYR A 176 -8.16 4.02 -18.33
C TYR A 176 -7.95 3.47 -16.90
N GLY A 177 -6.70 3.26 -16.48
CA GLY A 177 -6.32 2.90 -15.11
C GLY A 177 -5.84 4.11 -14.30
N GLY A 178 -5.37 3.81 -13.08
CA GLY A 178 -4.69 4.75 -12.19
C GLY A 178 -3.79 3.96 -11.24
N ILE A 179 -2.69 4.57 -10.81
CA ILE A 179 -1.82 3.99 -9.78
C ILE A 179 -2.50 4.13 -8.43
N SER A 180 -2.70 3.00 -7.74
CA SER A 180 -3.17 3.00 -6.35
C SER A 180 -2.05 3.45 -5.43
N LYS A 181 -2.42 4.25 -4.44
CA LYS A 181 -1.51 4.82 -3.44
C LYS A 181 -2.14 4.60 -2.09
N PHE A 182 -1.36 4.08 -1.15
CA PHE A 182 -1.83 3.69 0.18
C PHE A 182 -1.06 4.47 1.23
N PHE A 183 -1.78 5.03 2.21
CA PHE A 183 -1.21 5.55 3.44
C PHE A 183 -1.48 4.57 4.56
N HIS A 184 -0.41 4.13 5.19
CA HIS A 184 -0.46 3.28 6.37
C HIS A 184 0.00 4.09 7.59
N PRO A 185 -0.49 3.77 8.80
CA PRO A 185 0.07 4.35 10.02
C PRO A 185 1.57 4.10 10.11
N GLY A 186 2.32 5.14 10.49
CA GLY A 186 3.73 5.02 10.82
C GLY A 186 3.95 4.58 12.27
N ALA A 187 5.16 4.83 12.79
CA ALA A 187 5.55 4.49 14.16
C ALA A 187 4.92 5.38 15.23
N SER A 188 4.35 6.53 14.84
CA SER A 188 3.71 7.50 15.73
C SER A 188 2.50 8.14 15.05
N GLU A 189 1.68 8.87 15.81
CA GLU A 189 0.56 9.65 15.27
C GLU A 189 0.99 10.75 14.28
N ASN A 190 2.24 11.19 14.38
CA ASN A 190 2.88 12.16 13.50
C ASN A 190 3.70 11.52 12.37
N SER A 191 3.51 10.23 12.09
CA SER A 191 4.17 9.55 10.99
C SER A 191 3.23 8.68 10.18
N VAL A 192 3.47 8.60 8.86
CA VAL A 192 2.75 7.73 7.94
C VAL A 192 3.73 7.08 6.97
N ILE A 193 3.35 5.92 6.43
CA ILE A 193 4.01 5.28 5.31
C ILE A 193 3.16 5.50 4.06
N LEU A 194 3.76 6.05 3.02
CA LEU A 194 3.16 6.10 1.69
C LEU A 194 3.72 4.97 0.84
N GLU A 195 2.84 4.14 0.29
CA GLU A 195 3.18 3.04 -0.61
C GLU A 195 2.49 3.19 -1.96
N PHE A 196 3.21 2.88 -3.03
CA PHE A 196 2.67 2.76 -4.39
C PHE A 196 3.55 1.86 -5.26
N SER A 197 2.99 1.36 -6.36
CA SER A 197 3.70 0.49 -7.30
C SER A 197 3.27 0.76 -8.72
N ASP A 198 4.14 0.43 -9.66
CA ASP A 198 3.74 0.44 -11.07
C ASP A 198 2.75 -0.71 -11.37
N LEU A 199 2.15 -0.66 -12.54
CA LEU A 199 1.21 -1.66 -13.02
C LEU A 199 1.75 -2.37 -14.28
N ARG A 200 3.08 -2.58 -14.34
CA ARG A 200 3.75 -3.19 -15.52
C ARG A 200 3.17 -4.54 -15.88
N ASN A 201 2.82 -5.36 -14.89
CA ASN A 201 2.21 -6.67 -15.10
C ASN A 201 0.75 -6.58 -15.57
N GLN A 202 0.16 -5.38 -15.50
CA GLN A 202 -1.20 -5.07 -15.94
C GLN A 202 -1.22 -4.15 -17.17
N GLN A 203 -0.16 -4.16 -17.98
CA GLN A 203 0.03 -3.32 -19.16
C GLN A 203 0.27 -1.82 -18.86
N GLY A 204 0.70 -1.48 -17.68
CA GLY A 204 1.24 -0.18 -17.33
C GLY A 204 2.69 -0.03 -17.79
N THR A 205 3.21 1.18 -17.67
CA THR A 205 4.62 1.47 -17.89
C THR A 205 5.40 1.21 -16.60
N PRO A 206 6.51 0.47 -16.60
CA PRO A 206 7.34 0.28 -15.43
C PRO A 206 7.93 1.63 -14.97
N PHE A 207 8.10 1.79 -13.66
CA PHE A 207 8.87 2.92 -13.14
C PHE A 207 10.35 2.79 -13.55
N PRO A 208 11.05 3.90 -13.79
CA PRO A 208 12.50 3.87 -14.02
C PRO A 208 13.22 3.31 -12.79
N ASP A 209 14.40 2.70 -12.98
CA ASP A 209 15.24 2.22 -11.87
C ASP A 209 15.77 3.38 -11.00
N SER A 210 15.84 4.59 -11.55
CA SER A 210 16.20 5.82 -10.83
C SER A 210 15.33 6.98 -11.31
N PHE A 211 14.76 7.76 -10.38
CA PHE A 211 13.91 8.89 -10.72
C PHE A 211 13.82 9.92 -9.58
N MET A 212 13.38 11.13 -9.93
CA MET A 212 12.99 12.13 -8.96
C MET A 212 11.47 12.01 -8.71
N LEU A 213 11.11 11.66 -7.47
CA LEU A 213 9.72 11.67 -7.00
C LEU A 213 9.40 13.08 -6.49
N THR A 214 8.37 13.71 -7.05
CA THR A 214 7.79 14.93 -6.49
C THR A 214 6.52 14.54 -5.75
N LEU A 215 6.54 14.70 -4.42
CA LEU A 215 5.42 14.50 -3.51
C LEU A 215 4.86 15.87 -3.14
N SER A 216 3.59 16.12 -3.42
CA SER A 216 2.88 17.33 -3.01
C SER A 216 1.73 16.92 -2.09
N LEU A 217 1.70 17.48 -0.88
CA LEU A 217 0.76 17.14 0.19
C LEU A 217 -0.10 18.35 0.53
N ASP A 218 -1.42 18.17 0.53
CA ASP A 218 -2.36 19.14 1.08
C ASP A 218 -2.61 18.76 2.56
N VAL A 219 -1.99 19.50 3.46
CA VAL A 219 -2.04 19.22 4.92
C VAL A 219 -2.67 20.41 5.64
N LYS A 220 -3.65 20.14 6.49
CA LYS A 220 -4.20 21.17 7.37
C LYS A 220 -3.18 21.57 8.46
N PRO A 221 -3.18 22.84 8.89
CA PRO A 221 -4.03 23.97 8.47
C PRO A 221 -3.49 24.78 7.27
N PHE A 222 -2.47 24.29 6.55
CA PHE A 222 -1.77 25.05 5.50
C PHE A 222 -2.63 25.19 4.25
N GLU A 223 -2.66 26.42 3.67
CA GLU A 223 -3.36 26.68 2.41
C GLU A 223 -2.55 26.22 1.19
N ASP A 224 -1.21 26.35 1.26
CA ASP A 224 -0.29 25.93 0.21
C ASP A 224 0.20 24.50 0.46
N PRO A 225 0.34 23.69 -0.60
CA PRO A 225 0.83 22.32 -0.45
C PRO A 225 2.29 22.27 0.03
N VAL A 226 2.61 21.24 0.79
CA VAL A 226 3.98 20.87 1.12
C VAL A 226 4.56 20.05 -0.04
N VAL A 227 5.58 20.59 -0.72
CA VAL A 227 6.19 19.96 -1.89
C VAL A 227 7.59 19.49 -1.57
N MET A 228 7.86 18.21 -1.83
CA MET A 228 9.15 17.55 -1.62
C MET A 228 9.64 16.91 -2.91
N HIS A 229 10.95 17.04 -3.19
CA HIS A 229 11.62 16.38 -4.31
C HIS A 229 12.56 15.32 -3.74
N ILE A 230 12.25 14.06 -3.97
CA ILE A 230 12.90 12.93 -3.32
C ILE A 230 13.58 12.09 -4.40
N PRO A 231 14.92 11.94 -4.37
CA PRO A 231 15.61 11.01 -5.26
C PRO A 231 15.26 9.59 -4.84
N VAL A 232 14.90 8.75 -5.82
CA VAL A 232 14.56 7.35 -5.63
C VAL A 232 15.46 6.51 -6.53
N GLU A 233 16.11 5.51 -5.96
CA GLU A 233 16.90 4.53 -6.68
C GLU A 233 16.43 3.12 -6.31
N LYS A 234 16.29 2.26 -7.32
CA LYS A 234 15.95 0.87 -7.10
C LYS A 234 17.10 0.17 -6.37
N THR A 235 16.78 -0.62 -5.35
CA THR A 235 17.77 -1.39 -4.60
C THR A 235 18.54 -2.34 -5.52
N LYS A 236 19.85 -2.48 -5.26
CA LYS A 236 20.76 -3.35 -6.04
C LYS A 236 20.74 -4.80 -5.54
N GLN A 237 19.69 -5.21 -4.86
CA GLN A 237 19.54 -6.57 -4.35
C GLN A 237 19.09 -7.53 -5.47
N ASP A 238 19.47 -8.79 -5.33
CA ASP A 238 19.06 -9.82 -6.25
C ASP A 238 17.54 -10.02 -6.17
N ILE A 239 16.89 -10.01 -7.33
CA ILE A 239 15.48 -10.29 -7.50
C ILE A 239 15.37 -11.64 -8.19
N ILE A 240 14.63 -12.57 -7.60
CA ILE A 240 14.24 -13.81 -8.27
C ILE A 240 12.94 -13.52 -9.00
N ASP A 241 12.99 -13.64 -10.32
CA ASP A 241 11.88 -13.33 -11.22
C ASP A 241 11.55 -14.57 -12.08
N ILE A 242 10.42 -15.17 -11.79
CA ILE A 242 9.96 -16.40 -12.44
C ILE A 242 8.68 -16.08 -13.20
N SER A 243 8.62 -16.48 -14.47
CA SER A 243 7.43 -16.36 -15.32
C SER A 243 6.90 -17.75 -15.69
N PRO A 244 6.19 -18.43 -14.77
CA PRO A 244 5.78 -19.81 -14.99
C PRO A 244 4.75 -19.92 -16.11
N ASN A 245 3.90 -18.91 -16.30
CA ASN A 245 2.80 -18.89 -17.28
C ASN A 245 1.94 -20.17 -17.23
N MET A 246 1.72 -20.68 -16.01
CA MET A 246 0.93 -21.88 -15.77
C MET A 246 -0.56 -21.54 -15.75
N THR A 247 -1.36 -22.24 -16.55
CA THR A 247 -2.81 -22.08 -16.57
C THR A 247 -3.49 -23.33 -16.05
N LYS A 248 -4.47 -23.16 -15.15
CA LYS A 248 -5.30 -24.21 -14.58
C LYS A 248 -6.77 -23.84 -14.65
N THR A 249 -7.64 -24.86 -14.75
CA THR A 249 -9.10 -24.67 -14.86
C THR A 249 -9.81 -25.60 -13.91
N GLN A 250 -10.77 -25.07 -13.14
CA GLN A 250 -11.69 -25.85 -12.31
C GLN A 250 -13.11 -25.31 -12.48
N GLY A 251 -14.01 -26.12 -12.99
CA GLY A 251 -15.37 -25.70 -13.31
C GLY A 251 -15.40 -24.57 -14.35
N ILE A 252 -15.95 -23.43 -13.97
CA ILE A 252 -16.01 -22.23 -14.82
C ILE A 252 -14.82 -21.29 -14.66
N TYR A 253 -13.91 -21.57 -13.74
CA TYR A 253 -12.80 -20.69 -13.38
C TYR A 253 -11.53 -21.11 -14.07
N THR A 254 -10.90 -20.18 -14.76
CA THR A 254 -9.57 -20.35 -15.34
C THR A 254 -8.62 -19.34 -14.71
N VAL A 255 -7.52 -19.81 -14.13
CA VAL A 255 -6.48 -18.97 -13.54
C VAL A 255 -5.16 -19.25 -14.23
N THR A 256 -4.45 -18.20 -14.59
CA THR A 256 -3.05 -18.24 -15.06
C THR A 256 -2.18 -17.57 -14.01
N LEU A 257 -1.19 -18.27 -13.50
CA LEU A 257 -0.08 -17.68 -12.74
C LEU A 257 0.93 -17.16 -13.76
N GLU A 258 1.02 -15.83 -13.91
CA GLU A 258 1.85 -15.20 -14.93
C GLU A 258 3.28 -14.98 -14.45
N ARG A 259 3.44 -14.52 -13.20
CA ARG A 259 4.75 -14.13 -12.67
C ARG A 259 4.82 -14.24 -11.15
N VAL A 260 6.00 -14.57 -10.65
CA VAL A 260 6.39 -14.54 -9.23
C VAL A 260 7.71 -13.78 -9.12
N GLU A 261 7.73 -12.70 -8.33
CA GLU A 261 8.90 -11.87 -8.10
C GLU A 261 9.22 -11.90 -6.60
N LEU A 262 10.41 -12.33 -6.23
CA LEU A 262 10.87 -12.35 -4.84
C LEU A 262 11.98 -11.32 -4.68
N THR A 263 11.76 -10.38 -3.79
CA THR A 263 12.74 -9.39 -3.36
C THR A 263 13.06 -9.59 -1.88
N PRO A 264 14.07 -8.93 -1.32
CA PRO A 264 14.33 -8.98 0.12
C PRO A 264 13.22 -8.45 1.00
N ILE A 265 12.27 -7.69 0.44
CA ILE A 265 11.21 -7.00 1.20
C ILE A 265 9.80 -7.27 0.70
N THR A 266 9.64 -7.96 -0.44
CA THR A 266 8.32 -8.22 -1.03
C THR A 266 8.32 -9.54 -1.80
N THR A 267 7.24 -10.31 -1.66
CA THR A 267 6.86 -11.37 -2.58
C THR A 267 5.72 -10.84 -3.43
N ASN A 268 5.89 -10.72 -4.75
CA ASN A 268 4.85 -10.27 -5.67
C ASN A 268 4.39 -11.40 -6.58
N ILE A 269 3.07 -11.60 -6.69
CA ILE A 269 2.44 -12.62 -7.52
C ILE A 269 1.49 -11.96 -8.49
N SER A 270 1.71 -12.21 -9.80
CA SER A 270 0.84 -11.73 -10.86
C SER A 270 -0.01 -12.86 -11.42
N THR A 271 -1.31 -12.66 -11.43
CA THR A 271 -2.27 -13.65 -11.88
C THR A 271 -3.27 -13.05 -12.88
N ARG A 272 -3.78 -13.92 -13.75
CA ARG A 272 -4.91 -13.64 -14.63
C ARG A 272 -6.03 -14.62 -14.31
N PHE A 273 -7.19 -14.10 -13.96
CA PHE A 273 -8.42 -14.84 -13.74
C PHE A 273 -9.40 -14.59 -14.90
N VAL A 274 -10.00 -15.63 -15.45
CA VAL A 274 -10.92 -15.54 -16.59
C VAL A 274 -12.17 -16.40 -16.35
N LEU A 275 -13.32 -15.86 -16.70
CA LEU A 275 -14.62 -16.55 -16.75
C LEU A 275 -14.98 -16.90 -18.19
N PRO A 276 -15.86 -17.89 -18.41
CA PRO A 276 -16.40 -18.20 -19.73
C PRO A 276 -17.02 -16.99 -20.43
N GLU A 277 -17.01 -17.04 -21.76
CA GLU A 277 -17.62 -15.99 -22.57
C GLU A 277 -19.09 -15.77 -22.20
N GLY A 278 -19.49 -14.50 -22.10
CA GLY A 278 -20.82 -14.08 -21.70
C GLY A 278 -21.06 -13.96 -20.20
N MET A 279 -20.19 -14.51 -19.35
CA MET A 279 -20.23 -14.24 -17.90
C MET A 279 -19.56 -12.92 -17.58
N LYS A 280 -20.17 -12.16 -16.65
CA LYS A 280 -19.60 -10.90 -16.17
C LYS A 280 -18.89 -11.14 -14.84
N TYR A 281 -17.70 -10.59 -14.72
CA TYR A 281 -16.97 -10.53 -13.47
C TYR A 281 -17.65 -9.52 -12.53
N ASP A 282 -18.03 -9.96 -11.34
CA ASP A 282 -18.50 -9.12 -10.23
C ASP A 282 -17.54 -9.32 -9.05
N PRO A 283 -16.70 -8.34 -8.72
CA PRO A 283 -15.70 -8.48 -7.66
C PRO A 283 -16.30 -8.73 -6.28
N LEU A 284 -17.58 -8.39 -6.07
CA LEU A 284 -18.28 -8.60 -4.81
C LEU A 284 -18.80 -10.04 -4.62
N THR A 285 -18.83 -10.85 -5.68
CA THR A 285 -19.41 -12.19 -5.61
C THR A 285 -18.59 -13.26 -6.31
N ILE A 286 -17.68 -12.88 -7.22
CA ILE A 286 -16.89 -13.81 -8.04
C ILE A 286 -15.39 -13.41 -7.98
N GLY A 287 -14.93 -12.83 -6.86
CA GLY A 287 -13.51 -12.48 -6.68
C GLY A 287 -12.66 -13.73 -6.51
N MET A 288 -11.49 -13.80 -7.14
CA MET A 288 -10.47 -14.81 -6.88
C MET A 288 -9.41 -14.23 -5.97
N HIS A 289 -9.16 -14.90 -4.85
CA HIS A 289 -8.15 -14.56 -3.85
C HIS A 289 -7.11 -15.68 -3.78
N TYR A 290 -5.97 -15.42 -3.15
CA TYR A 290 -4.86 -16.36 -3.09
C TYR A 290 -4.23 -16.33 -1.71
N ASP A 291 -4.08 -17.49 -1.07
CA ASP A 291 -3.19 -17.68 0.05
C ASP A 291 -1.87 -18.27 -0.47
N VAL A 292 -0.76 -17.86 0.10
CA VAL A 292 0.59 -18.21 -0.37
C VAL A 292 1.39 -18.77 0.77
N TYR A 293 2.02 -19.91 0.55
CA TYR A 293 2.75 -20.67 1.56
C TYR A 293 4.16 -21.00 1.05
N ASP A 294 5.08 -21.18 1.98
CA ASP A 294 6.36 -21.83 1.72
C ASP A 294 6.23 -23.37 1.73
N ASP A 295 7.35 -24.07 1.50
CA ASP A 295 7.44 -25.53 1.54
C ASP A 295 7.33 -26.14 2.95
N GLU A 296 7.41 -25.31 4.02
CA GLU A 296 7.15 -25.71 5.42
C GLU A 296 5.69 -25.49 5.83
N GLY A 297 4.88 -24.83 5.00
CA GLY A 297 3.48 -24.51 5.26
C GLY A 297 3.23 -23.21 6.00
N ASN A 298 4.23 -22.31 6.09
CA ASN A 298 4.05 -20.98 6.64
C ASN A 298 3.34 -20.07 5.61
N GLU A 299 2.25 -19.43 6.03
CA GLU A 299 1.48 -18.50 5.20
C GLU A 299 2.12 -17.12 5.19
N LEU A 300 2.22 -16.51 4.00
CA LEU A 300 2.64 -15.13 3.85
C LEU A 300 1.47 -14.19 4.03
N ARG A 301 1.68 -13.14 4.83
CA ARG A 301 0.68 -12.08 5.01
C ARG A 301 0.63 -11.16 3.79
N ILE A 302 -0.58 -10.78 3.39
CA ILE A 302 -0.83 -9.83 2.31
C ILE A 302 -0.50 -8.42 2.80
N ILE A 303 0.30 -7.67 2.02
CA ILE A 303 0.61 -6.26 2.24
C ILE A 303 -0.39 -5.40 1.47
N SER A 304 -0.50 -5.65 0.16
CA SER A 304 -1.37 -4.86 -0.73
C SER A 304 -1.69 -5.65 -2.00
N GLY A 305 -2.64 -5.16 -2.78
CA GLY A 305 -2.97 -5.76 -4.07
C GLY A 305 -3.54 -4.74 -5.05
N ASN A 306 -3.26 -4.93 -6.33
CA ASN A 306 -3.86 -4.18 -7.41
C ASN A 306 -4.53 -5.13 -8.38
N GLY A 307 -5.78 -4.85 -8.72
CA GLY A 307 -6.52 -5.62 -9.71
C GLY A 307 -7.13 -4.74 -10.79
N ARG A 308 -7.13 -5.23 -12.01
CA ARG A 308 -7.78 -4.58 -13.15
C ARG A 308 -8.67 -5.55 -13.91
N GLY A 309 -9.95 -5.18 -14.06
CA GLY A 309 -10.88 -5.91 -14.90
C GLY A 309 -10.41 -5.94 -16.36
N GLN A 310 -10.62 -7.08 -17.02
CA GLN A 310 -10.34 -7.23 -18.46
C GLN A 310 -11.39 -6.50 -19.30
N ALA A 311 -11.03 -6.18 -20.55
CA ALA A 311 -11.99 -5.73 -21.55
C ALA A 311 -13.12 -6.78 -21.66
N ASN A 312 -14.38 -6.31 -21.71
CA ASN A 312 -15.60 -7.12 -21.71
C ASN A 312 -15.99 -7.76 -20.35
N SER A 313 -15.32 -7.40 -19.26
CA SER A 313 -15.69 -7.83 -17.89
C SER A 313 -15.69 -9.35 -17.68
N SER A 314 -14.91 -10.12 -18.45
CA SER A 314 -14.84 -11.58 -18.32
C SER A 314 -13.80 -12.07 -17.32
N GLY A 315 -13.07 -11.17 -16.65
CA GLY A 315 -12.03 -11.55 -15.69
C GLY A 315 -11.22 -10.38 -15.17
N MET A 316 -10.14 -10.70 -14.47
CA MET A 316 -9.24 -9.76 -13.81
C MET A 316 -7.78 -10.14 -13.98
N ILE A 317 -6.93 -9.15 -14.14
CA ILE A 317 -5.48 -9.27 -13.96
C ILE A 317 -5.17 -8.64 -12.60
N SER A 318 -4.36 -9.29 -11.78
CA SER A 318 -4.02 -8.79 -10.45
C SER A 318 -2.56 -9.03 -10.10
N ASP A 319 -2.00 -8.08 -9.34
CA ASP A 319 -0.75 -8.21 -8.62
C ASP A 319 -1.08 -8.25 -7.13
N LEU A 320 -0.59 -9.28 -6.45
CA LEU A 320 -0.69 -9.46 -5.02
C LEU A 320 0.70 -9.32 -4.41
N ARG A 321 0.88 -8.36 -3.52
CA ARG A 321 2.11 -8.15 -2.77
C ARG A 321 1.94 -8.69 -1.37
N LEU A 322 2.87 -9.57 -1.00
CA LEU A 322 2.93 -10.24 0.29
C LEU A 322 4.27 -9.92 0.97
N GLU A 323 4.34 -10.20 2.26
CA GLU A 323 5.58 -10.15 3.00
C GLU A 323 6.66 -11.02 2.35
N PRO A 324 7.94 -10.69 2.52
CA PRO A 324 9.02 -11.53 2.04
C PRO A 324 9.09 -12.83 2.83
N PHE A 325 9.61 -13.87 2.23
CA PHE A 325 10.00 -15.06 2.97
C PHE A 325 11.17 -14.74 3.91
N THR A 326 11.12 -15.19 5.14
CA THR A 326 12.25 -15.06 6.09
C THR A 326 13.47 -15.84 5.64
N THR A 327 13.23 -17.00 5.04
CA THR A 327 14.23 -17.85 4.39
C THR A 327 13.72 -18.20 3.00
N LEU A 328 14.58 -18.12 1.98
CA LEU A 328 14.19 -18.49 0.63
C LEU A 328 13.74 -19.96 0.59
N PRO A 329 12.46 -20.24 0.28
CA PRO A 329 11.94 -21.60 0.22
C PRO A 329 12.45 -22.35 -1.01
N SER A 330 12.34 -23.65 -1.02
CA SER A 330 12.60 -24.46 -2.22
C SER A 330 11.41 -24.45 -3.17
N LYS A 331 10.21 -24.19 -2.64
CA LYS A 331 8.95 -24.15 -3.38
C LYS A 331 7.98 -23.16 -2.76
N ILE A 332 7.18 -22.54 -3.61
CA ILE A 332 6.03 -21.70 -3.21
C ILE A 332 4.75 -22.42 -3.61
N ILE A 333 3.77 -22.44 -2.70
CA ILE A 333 2.44 -23.01 -2.92
C ILE A 333 1.43 -21.86 -2.91
N ILE A 334 0.65 -21.72 -3.98
CA ILE A 334 -0.37 -20.70 -4.16
C ILE A 334 -1.72 -21.37 -4.23
N LYS A 335 -2.60 -21.05 -3.27
CA LYS A 335 -3.93 -21.66 -3.13
C LYS A 335 -5.03 -20.66 -3.47
N PRO A 336 -5.62 -20.73 -4.67
CA PRO A 336 -6.76 -19.90 -5.04
C PRO A 336 -8.00 -20.26 -4.22
N TYR A 337 -8.73 -19.22 -3.78
CA TYR A 337 -10.00 -19.37 -3.07
C TYR A 337 -10.97 -18.25 -3.40
N GLN A 338 -12.23 -18.46 -3.05
CA GLN A 338 -13.25 -17.41 -2.99
C GLN A 338 -13.74 -17.24 -1.56
N ASN A 339 -14.06 -16.02 -1.16
CA ASN A 339 -14.79 -15.79 0.08
C ASN A 339 -16.19 -16.37 -0.03
N ILE A 340 -16.67 -16.98 1.04
CA ILE A 340 -18.08 -17.43 1.12
C ILE A 340 -18.91 -16.23 1.56
N TYR A 341 -19.86 -15.83 0.71
CA TYR A 341 -20.73 -14.69 0.95
C TYR A 341 -22.04 -15.09 1.62
N SER A 342 -22.66 -14.12 2.30
CA SER A 342 -23.97 -14.28 2.91
C SER A 342 -25.06 -14.45 1.85
N ASP A 343 -25.97 -15.37 2.11
CA ASP A 343 -27.15 -15.60 1.25
C ASP A 343 -28.21 -14.48 1.41
N THR A 344 -28.12 -13.71 2.50
CA THR A 344 -29.12 -12.69 2.86
C THR A 344 -28.67 -11.27 2.60
N GLU A 345 -27.34 -11.00 2.59
CA GLU A 345 -26.77 -9.67 2.41
C GLU A 345 -25.71 -9.71 1.30
N LYS A 346 -26.01 -9.06 0.17
CA LYS A 346 -25.10 -9.04 -0.98
C LYS A 346 -23.76 -8.38 -0.61
N GLY A 347 -22.65 -9.08 -0.89
CA GLY A 347 -21.30 -8.58 -0.69
C GLY A 347 -20.78 -8.73 0.75
N LYS A 348 -21.56 -9.27 1.68
CA LYS A 348 -21.12 -9.54 3.04
C LYS A 348 -20.54 -10.97 3.13
N VAL A 349 -19.32 -11.10 3.59
CA VAL A 349 -18.68 -12.40 3.78
C VAL A 349 -19.24 -13.14 5.01
N LYS A 350 -19.19 -14.46 4.99
CA LYS A 350 -19.46 -15.32 6.17
C LYS A 350 -18.21 -15.48 7.00
N PHE A 351 -18.40 -15.57 8.32
CA PHE A 351 -17.33 -15.84 9.27
C PHE A 351 -17.55 -17.20 9.93
N ASP A 352 -16.47 -17.88 10.28
CA ASP A 352 -16.51 -19.09 11.10
C ASP A 352 -16.71 -18.75 12.60
N GLU A 353 -16.71 -19.79 13.47
CA GLU A 353 -16.88 -19.63 14.91
C GLU A 353 -15.71 -18.89 15.59
N GLU A 354 -14.52 -18.92 14.99
CA GLU A 354 -13.32 -18.23 15.43
C GLU A 354 -13.25 -16.77 14.94
N GLY A 355 -14.15 -16.35 14.03
CA GLY A 355 -14.22 -15.00 13.47
C GLY A 355 -13.35 -14.80 12.22
N ASN A 356 -12.87 -15.87 11.58
CA ASN A 356 -12.16 -15.81 10.32
C ASN A 356 -13.12 -15.81 9.13
N VAL A 357 -12.77 -15.17 8.05
CA VAL A 357 -13.54 -15.21 6.80
C VAL A 357 -13.55 -16.64 6.26
N MET A 358 -14.75 -17.16 6.03
CA MET A 358 -14.91 -18.49 5.44
C MET A 358 -14.45 -18.50 3.98
N LYS A 359 -13.54 -19.42 3.63
CA LYS A 359 -12.92 -19.56 2.32
C LYS A 359 -13.37 -20.85 1.64
N ALA A 360 -13.65 -20.78 0.33
CA ALA A 360 -13.86 -21.93 -0.54
C ALA A 360 -12.65 -22.10 -1.45
N TYR A 361 -11.78 -23.03 -1.15
CA TYR A 361 -10.56 -23.31 -1.93
C TYR A 361 -10.86 -24.10 -3.21
N PHE A 362 -10.01 -23.90 -4.23
CA PHE A 362 -10.04 -24.61 -5.50
C PHE A 362 -8.79 -25.49 -5.67
N PRO A 363 -8.80 -26.75 -5.20
CA PRO A 363 -7.60 -27.59 -5.20
C PRO A 363 -7.02 -27.88 -6.60
N GLU A 364 -7.85 -27.92 -7.63
CA GLU A 364 -7.38 -28.13 -9.02
C GLU A 364 -6.72 -26.88 -9.61
N LEU A 365 -6.91 -25.70 -8.98
CA LEU A 365 -6.26 -24.44 -9.37
C LEU A 365 -4.99 -24.16 -8.55
N GLU A 366 -4.62 -24.96 -7.57
CA GLU A 366 -3.42 -24.77 -6.75
C GLU A 366 -2.16 -24.82 -7.60
N PHE A 367 -1.25 -23.84 -7.42
CA PHE A 367 0.02 -23.78 -8.12
C PHE A 367 1.16 -24.11 -7.17
N GLU A 368 2.13 -24.88 -7.66
CA GLU A 368 3.43 -25.07 -7.03
C GLU A 368 4.50 -24.50 -7.96
N VAL A 369 5.39 -23.68 -7.40
CA VAL A 369 6.47 -23.04 -8.14
C VAL A 369 7.78 -23.38 -7.44
N ASP A 370 8.63 -24.15 -8.10
CA ASP A 370 9.97 -24.44 -7.61
C ASP A 370 10.86 -23.20 -7.73
N ILE A 371 11.64 -22.95 -6.67
CA ILE A 371 12.58 -21.83 -6.60
C ILE A 371 13.98 -22.39 -6.79
N GLU A 372 14.55 -22.16 -7.95
CA GLU A 372 15.95 -22.50 -8.22
C GLU A 372 16.88 -21.53 -7.48
N LYS A 373 17.85 -22.08 -6.76
CA LYS A 373 18.85 -21.32 -5.97
C LYS A 373 20.05 -20.93 -6.81
#